data_5fb9aab50f3d048524e86066d503467f
#
_entry.id   5fb9aab50f3d048524e86066d503467f
#
_cell.length_a   1.000
_cell.length_b   1.000
_cell.length_c   1.000
_cell.angle_alpha   90.00
_cell.angle_beta   90.00
_cell.angle_gamma   90.00
#
_symmetry.space_group_name_H-M   'P 1'
#
loop_
_entity.id
_entity.type
_entity.pdbx_description
1 polymer ?
#
loop_
_entity_poly.entity_id
_entity_poly.type
_entity_poly.pdbx_seq_one_letter_code
_entity_poly.pdbx_strand_id
1 'polypeptide(L)'
;MTNLIISDPDDVHAYAVFNALKRQKVPDVHLFDHTQFPTRMNLDIALSASDSSHYRIWLSQDKFIDRDAVRSIWWRRPLSSDRQTLNEDSPEHASMMTIRGIWQASSCLWVNDSARVTAIAHKPLQLDLAKQCGLIIPETLITTIPEHAQQFWQQHYGQITYQLSTQAFSETHEFRRLEWEELLEIENPK
;
A
#
# COMPACT_ATOMS: atom_id res chain seq x y z
N MET A 1 -1.37 24.01 -9.23
CA MET A 1 -0.65 22.72 -9.14
C MET A 1 -1.07 22.02 -7.88
N THR A 2 -1.61 20.83 -8.00
CA THR A 2 -2.28 20.06 -6.97
C THR A 2 -1.32 19.14 -6.22
N ASN A 3 -1.42 19.08 -4.90
CA ASN A 3 -0.69 18.14 -4.05
C ASN A 3 -1.70 17.15 -3.45
N LEU A 4 -1.49 15.87 -3.68
CA LEU A 4 -2.39 14.81 -3.23
C LEU A 4 -1.79 14.02 -2.08
N ILE A 5 -2.61 13.72 -1.11
CA ILE A 5 -2.36 12.71 -0.08
C ILE A 5 -3.40 11.63 -0.32
N ILE A 6 -2.95 10.46 -0.81
CA ILE A 6 -3.84 9.31 -1.05
C ILE A 6 -3.74 8.39 0.16
N SER A 7 -4.82 8.28 0.90
CA SER A 7 -4.86 7.56 2.18
C SER A 7 -6.26 7.10 2.52
N ASP A 8 -6.35 6.19 3.47
CA ASP A 8 -7.63 5.86 4.11
C ASP A 8 -8.18 7.04 4.90
N PRO A 9 -9.51 7.15 5.02
CA PRO A 9 -10.16 8.28 5.71
C PRO A 9 -9.81 8.38 7.21
N ASP A 10 -9.42 7.27 7.83
CA ASP A 10 -9.12 7.21 9.27
C ASP A 10 -7.63 7.31 9.59
N ASP A 11 -6.76 7.54 8.60
CA ASP A 11 -5.32 7.66 8.83
C ASP A 11 -4.96 9.00 9.49
N VAL A 12 -4.74 8.96 10.81
CA VAL A 12 -4.39 10.12 11.62
C VAL A 12 -3.09 10.81 11.15
N HIS A 13 -2.16 10.06 10.56
CA HIS A 13 -0.91 10.62 10.04
C HIS A 13 -1.14 11.40 8.75
N ALA A 14 -2.03 10.92 7.88
CA ALA A 14 -2.42 11.64 6.68
C ALA A 14 -3.06 12.98 7.04
N TYR A 15 -3.97 12.99 8.01
CA TYR A 15 -4.57 14.23 8.53
C TYR A 15 -3.56 15.15 9.17
N ALA A 16 -2.61 14.64 9.94
CA ALA A 16 -1.57 15.47 10.56
C ALA A 16 -0.73 16.19 9.50
N VAL A 17 -0.31 15.50 8.45
CA VAL A 17 0.45 16.10 7.33
C VAL A 17 -0.41 17.06 6.52
N PHE A 18 -1.65 16.69 6.20
CA PHE A 18 -2.59 17.57 5.50
C PHE A 18 -2.75 18.90 6.25
N ASN A 19 -3.01 18.86 7.56
CA ASN A 19 -3.15 20.03 8.39
C ASN A 19 -1.86 20.86 8.49
N ALA A 20 -0.69 20.19 8.53
CA ALA A 20 0.60 20.88 8.52
C ALA A 20 0.83 21.65 7.21
N LEU A 21 0.54 21.03 6.06
CA LEU A 21 0.64 21.69 4.76
C LEU A 21 -0.34 22.88 4.65
N LYS A 22 -1.57 22.73 5.16
CA LYS A 22 -2.54 23.84 5.21
C LYS A 22 -2.05 24.99 6.09
N ARG A 23 -1.48 24.72 7.27
CA ARG A 23 -0.88 25.77 8.13
C ARG A 23 0.29 26.49 7.45
N GLN A 24 1.07 25.78 6.66
CA GLN A 24 2.15 26.34 5.86
C GLN A 24 1.66 27.06 4.59
N LYS A 25 0.35 27.15 4.39
CA LYS A 25 -0.29 27.79 3.24
C LYS A 25 0.15 27.18 1.89
N VAL A 26 0.48 25.88 1.88
CA VAL A 26 0.73 25.17 0.63
C VAL A 26 -0.57 25.17 -0.19
N PRO A 27 -0.54 25.68 -1.43
CA PRO A 27 -1.75 25.78 -2.23
C PRO A 27 -2.23 24.40 -2.67
N ASP A 28 -3.53 24.29 -2.87
CA ASP A 28 -4.21 23.18 -3.56
C ASP A 28 -3.80 21.78 -3.04
N VAL A 29 -3.92 21.57 -1.72
CA VAL A 29 -3.69 20.29 -1.06
C VAL A 29 -4.99 19.56 -0.86
N HIS A 30 -5.07 18.31 -1.29
CA HIS A 30 -6.23 17.44 -1.15
C HIS A 30 -5.86 16.14 -0.42
N LEU A 31 -6.70 15.77 0.54
CA LEU A 31 -6.76 14.41 1.06
C LEU A 31 -7.71 13.62 0.16
N PHE A 32 -7.19 12.63 -0.53
CA PHE A 32 -7.91 11.84 -1.50
C PHE A 32 -8.24 10.47 -0.92
N ASP A 33 -9.50 10.26 -0.63
CA ASP A 33 -10.05 8.98 -0.20
C ASP A 33 -10.60 8.24 -1.43
N HIS A 34 -9.82 7.28 -1.92
CA HIS A 34 -10.19 6.48 -3.09
C HIS A 34 -11.45 5.63 -2.87
N THR A 35 -11.85 5.39 -1.61
CA THR A 35 -13.02 4.58 -1.26
C THR A 35 -14.34 5.27 -1.61
N GLN A 36 -14.28 6.60 -1.83
CA GLN A 36 -15.44 7.37 -2.28
C GLN A 36 -15.75 7.18 -3.77
N PHE A 37 -14.88 6.52 -4.50
CA PHE A 37 -15.11 6.22 -5.90
C PHE A 37 -15.76 4.82 -6.04
N PRO A 38 -16.74 4.60 -6.93
CA PRO A 38 -17.36 5.59 -7.82
C PRO A 38 -18.59 6.31 -7.20
N THR A 39 -18.90 6.09 -5.93
CA THR A 39 -20.18 6.49 -5.33
C THR A 39 -20.32 8.00 -5.08
N ARG A 40 -19.21 8.68 -4.76
CA ARG A 40 -19.18 10.11 -4.42
C ARG A 40 -18.25 10.93 -5.32
N MET A 41 -17.43 10.26 -6.11
CA MET A 41 -16.54 10.88 -7.08
C MET A 41 -16.79 10.32 -8.46
N ASN A 42 -16.66 11.14 -9.47
CA ASN A 42 -16.81 10.74 -10.86
C ASN A 42 -15.49 10.84 -11.60
N LEU A 43 -15.32 10.00 -12.60
CA LEU A 43 -14.15 9.97 -13.44
C LEU A 43 -14.54 10.34 -14.87
N ASP A 44 -13.73 11.19 -15.47
CA ASP A 44 -13.85 11.58 -16.86
C ASP A 44 -12.48 11.50 -17.53
N ILE A 45 -12.33 10.51 -18.41
CA ILE A 45 -11.10 10.29 -19.18
C ILE A 45 -11.48 10.30 -20.66
N ALA A 46 -10.87 11.18 -21.42
CA ALA A 46 -10.89 11.13 -22.86
C ALA A 46 -9.47 10.99 -23.41
N LEU A 47 -9.29 9.99 -24.25
CA LEU A 47 -8.03 9.72 -24.95
C LEU A 47 -8.24 9.97 -26.43
N SER A 48 -7.36 10.76 -27.03
CA SER A 48 -7.37 11.07 -28.44
C SER A 48 -5.96 10.95 -29.02
N ALA A 49 -5.89 10.61 -30.28
CA ALA A 49 -4.64 10.71 -31.05
C ALA A 49 -4.17 12.15 -31.28
N SER A 50 -5.04 13.13 -31.03
CA SER A 50 -4.73 14.57 -30.97
C SER A 50 -4.53 15.03 -29.55
N ASP A 51 -3.98 16.24 -29.33
CA ASP A 51 -3.63 16.80 -28.00
C ASP A 51 -4.83 17.11 -27.07
N SER A 52 -6.01 16.59 -27.37
CA SER A 52 -7.23 16.82 -26.58
C SER A 52 -7.51 15.79 -25.49
N SER A 53 -6.55 14.95 -25.16
CA SER A 53 -6.68 13.98 -24.06
C SER A 53 -6.77 14.65 -22.71
N HIS A 54 -7.65 14.18 -21.84
CA HIS A 54 -7.74 14.65 -20.47
C HIS A 54 -8.04 13.53 -19.49
N TYR A 55 -7.65 13.76 -18.22
CA TYR A 55 -7.87 12.84 -17.10
C TYR A 55 -8.35 13.66 -15.92
N ARG A 56 -9.65 13.63 -15.62
CA ARG A 56 -10.27 14.42 -14.56
C ARG A 56 -10.97 13.54 -13.56
N ILE A 57 -10.72 13.81 -12.30
CA ILE A 57 -11.44 13.19 -11.19
C ILE A 57 -12.27 14.28 -10.53
N TRP A 58 -13.59 14.17 -10.66
CA TRP A 58 -14.55 15.12 -10.11
C TRP A 58 -14.80 14.82 -8.63
N LEU A 59 -14.48 15.78 -7.77
CA LEU A 59 -14.72 15.74 -6.34
C LEU A 59 -16.13 16.27 -6.00
N SER A 60 -16.69 17.12 -6.86
CA SER A 60 -18.02 17.66 -6.81
C SER A 60 -18.44 18.14 -8.20
N GLN A 61 -19.67 18.67 -8.36
CA GLN A 61 -20.15 19.16 -9.66
C GLN A 61 -19.25 20.25 -10.26
N ASP A 62 -18.59 21.07 -9.43
CA ASP A 62 -17.81 22.23 -9.88
C ASP A 62 -16.30 22.09 -9.61
N LYS A 63 -15.87 20.96 -9.04
CA LYS A 63 -14.48 20.79 -8.64
C LYS A 63 -13.91 19.47 -9.08
N PHE A 64 -12.84 19.53 -9.84
CA PHE A 64 -12.11 18.35 -10.28
C PHE A 64 -10.60 18.48 -10.06
N ILE A 65 -9.93 17.36 -10.05
CA ILE A 65 -8.48 17.25 -10.11
C ILE A 65 -8.13 16.81 -11.52
N ASP A 66 -7.34 17.62 -12.20
CA ASP A 66 -6.73 17.23 -13.46
C ASP A 66 -5.40 16.52 -13.17
N ARG A 67 -5.21 15.31 -13.71
CA ARG A 67 -3.99 14.53 -13.50
C ARG A 67 -2.72 15.32 -13.85
N ASP A 68 -2.76 16.04 -14.96
CA ASP A 68 -1.59 16.74 -15.49
C ASP A 68 -1.25 18.01 -14.69
N ALA A 69 -2.19 18.48 -13.86
CA ALA A 69 -1.95 19.56 -12.89
C ALA A 69 -1.39 19.07 -11.55
N VAL A 70 -1.28 17.74 -11.34
CA VAL A 70 -0.76 17.17 -10.10
C VAL A 70 0.75 17.35 -10.02
N ARG A 71 1.22 18.00 -8.95
CA ARG A 71 2.63 18.25 -8.66
C ARG A 71 3.27 17.14 -7.85
N SER A 72 2.53 16.63 -6.85
CA SER A 72 3.02 15.60 -5.95
C SER A 72 1.92 14.69 -5.47
N ILE A 73 2.27 13.43 -5.25
CA ILE A 73 1.41 12.40 -4.65
C ILE A 73 2.14 11.78 -3.47
N TRP A 74 1.55 11.88 -2.29
CA TRP A 74 1.93 11.07 -1.17
C TRP A 74 1.03 9.83 -1.12
N TRP A 75 1.60 8.67 -1.48
CA TRP A 75 0.93 7.38 -1.44
C TRP A 75 1.03 6.80 -0.05
N ARG A 76 -0.03 7.00 0.75
CA ARG A 76 -0.05 6.63 2.16
C ARG A 76 -1.14 5.61 2.44
N ARG A 77 -0.77 4.32 2.40
CA ARG A 77 -1.66 3.19 2.75
C ARG A 77 -3.10 3.35 2.22
N PRO A 78 -3.31 3.47 0.90
CA PRO A 78 -4.65 3.70 0.35
C PRO A 78 -5.55 2.45 0.38
N LEU A 79 -5.07 1.34 0.92
CA LEU A 79 -5.77 0.07 1.03
C LEU A 79 -5.64 -0.42 2.46
N SER A 80 -6.70 -0.34 3.25
CA SER A 80 -6.80 -1.10 4.49
C SER A 80 -6.97 -2.59 4.18
N SER A 81 -6.37 -3.44 5.01
CA SER A 81 -6.40 -4.89 4.89
C SER A 81 -7.82 -5.48 4.83
N ASP A 82 -8.78 -4.82 5.45
CA ASP A 82 -10.18 -5.27 5.51
C ASP A 82 -10.91 -5.17 4.16
N ARG A 83 -10.34 -4.46 3.19
CA ARG A 83 -10.91 -4.30 1.84
C ARG A 83 -10.24 -5.16 0.77
N GLN A 84 -9.26 -5.96 1.11
CA GLN A 84 -8.66 -6.95 0.22
C GLN A 84 -9.62 -8.09 -0.16
N THR A 85 -10.78 -8.15 0.49
CA THR A 85 -11.86 -9.08 0.14
C THR A 85 -12.76 -8.59 -1.00
N LEU A 86 -12.43 -7.48 -1.65
CA LEU A 86 -13.14 -7.11 -2.88
C LEU A 86 -12.94 -8.21 -3.91
N ASN A 87 -14.05 -8.81 -4.33
CA ASN A 87 -14.03 -9.73 -5.45
C ASN A 87 -13.35 -9.03 -6.64
N GLU A 88 -12.34 -9.68 -7.24
CA GLU A 88 -11.60 -9.11 -8.38
C GLU A 88 -12.54 -8.73 -9.54
N ASP A 89 -13.68 -9.39 -9.66
CA ASP A 89 -14.71 -9.10 -10.65
C ASP A 89 -15.68 -7.98 -10.24
N SER A 90 -15.49 -7.36 -9.06
CA SER A 90 -16.40 -6.31 -8.61
C SER A 90 -16.17 -4.98 -9.34
N PRO A 91 -17.23 -4.18 -9.59
CA PRO A 91 -17.11 -2.85 -10.16
C PRO A 91 -16.23 -1.91 -9.31
N GLU A 92 -16.23 -2.09 -8.00
CA GLU A 92 -15.42 -1.33 -7.05
C GLU A 92 -13.94 -1.63 -7.24
N HIS A 93 -13.57 -2.91 -7.43
CA HIS A 93 -12.20 -3.30 -7.72
C HIS A 93 -11.73 -2.72 -9.06
N ALA A 94 -12.52 -2.88 -10.12
CA ALA A 94 -12.20 -2.32 -11.43
C ALA A 94 -12.02 -0.79 -11.39
N SER A 95 -12.88 -0.12 -10.62
CA SER A 95 -12.83 1.33 -10.41
C SER A 95 -11.55 1.76 -9.70
N MET A 96 -11.18 1.05 -8.65
CA MET A 96 -9.96 1.32 -7.90
C MET A 96 -8.71 1.10 -8.75
N MET A 97 -8.68 0.03 -9.55
CA MET A 97 -7.58 -0.23 -10.47
C MET A 97 -7.45 0.87 -11.53
N THR A 98 -8.57 1.39 -12.03
CA THR A 98 -8.58 2.52 -12.96
C THR A 98 -7.97 3.77 -12.35
N ILE A 99 -8.42 4.17 -11.15
CA ILE A 99 -7.86 5.33 -10.43
C ILE A 99 -6.37 5.15 -10.16
N ARG A 100 -5.96 3.96 -9.72
CA ARG A 100 -4.54 3.65 -9.51
C ARG A 100 -3.73 3.82 -10.79
N GLY A 101 -4.23 3.33 -11.92
CA GLY A 101 -3.60 3.48 -13.23
C GLY A 101 -3.42 4.95 -13.63
N ILE A 102 -4.44 5.80 -13.39
CA ILE A 102 -4.35 7.23 -13.65
C ILE A 102 -3.21 7.87 -12.86
N TRP A 103 -3.15 7.59 -11.57
CA TRP A 103 -2.10 8.14 -10.73
C TRP A 103 -0.72 7.63 -11.11
N GLN A 104 -0.57 6.33 -11.38
CA GLN A 104 0.71 5.75 -11.82
C GLN A 104 1.21 6.33 -13.14
N ALA A 105 0.33 6.75 -14.02
CA ALA A 105 0.66 7.44 -15.25
C ALA A 105 1.03 8.93 -15.07
N SER A 106 0.96 9.46 -13.86
CA SER A 106 1.28 10.86 -13.57
C SER A 106 2.78 11.09 -13.49
N SER A 107 3.29 12.09 -14.22
CA SER A 107 4.69 12.52 -14.18
C SER A 107 4.94 13.52 -13.05
N CYS A 108 4.67 13.14 -11.81
CA CYS A 108 4.79 14.01 -10.64
C CYS A 108 5.79 13.46 -9.61
N LEU A 109 6.06 14.25 -8.56
CA LEU A 109 6.85 13.77 -7.43
C LEU A 109 6.04 12.75 -6.62
N TRP A 110 6.57 11.56 -6.44
CA TRP A 110 5.97 10.51 -5.63
C TRP A 110 6.66 10.35 -4.28
N VAL A 111 5.84 10.18 -3.23
CA VAL A 111 6.27 9.85 -1.86
C VAL A 111 5.31 8.78 -1.30
N ASN A 112 5.62 7.50 -1.32
CA ASN A 112 6.60 6.78 -2.13
C ASN A 112 5.96 6.36 -3.47
N ASP A 113 6.77 5.99 -4.45
CA ASP A 113 6.27 5.41 -5.70
C ASP A 113 5.51 4.11 -5.43
N SER A 114 4.23 4.06 -5.80
CA SER A 114 3.34 2.94 -5.50
C SER A 114 3.77 1.64 -6.18
N ALA A 115 4.35 1.70 -7.38
CA ALA A 115 4.84 0.54 -8.09
C ALA A 115 6.09 -0.04 -7.40
N ARG A 116 7.02 0.82 -6.96
CA ARG A 116 8.20 0.40 -6.20
C ARG A 116 7.82 -0.17 -4.84
N VAL A 117 6.87 0.45 -4.13
CA VAL A 117 6.35 -0.07 -2.86
C VAL A 117 5.77 -1.47 -3.04
N THR A 118 4.97 -1.69 -4.09
CA THR A 118 4.43 -3.01 -4.41
C THR A 118 5.54 -4.02 -4.75
N ALA A 119 6.52 -3.62 -5.55
CA ALA A 119 7.63 -4.51 -5.93
C ALA A 119 8.46 -4.98 -4.73
N ILE A 120 8.71 -4.10 -3.75
CA ILE A 120 9.49 -4.45 -2.55
C ILE A 120 8.63 -5.04 -1.42
N ALA A 121 7.34 -5.26 -1.61
CA ALA A 121 6.48 -5.88 -0.58
C ALA A 121 6.84 -7.34 -0.28
N HIS A 122 7.58 -7.99 -1.18
CA HIS A 122 8.02 -9.37 -1.02
C HIS A 122 9.17 -9.49 -0.01
N LYS A 123 8.94 -10.21 1.08
CA LYS A 123 9.87 -10.33 2.20
C LYS A 123 11.29 -10.78 1.81
N PRO A 124 11.47 -11.81 0.96
CA PRO A 124 12.82 -12.20 0.53
C PRO A 124 13.56 -11.06 -0.18
N LEU A 125 12.89 -10.35 -1.07
CA LEU A 125 13.47 -9.20 -1.78
C LEU A 125 13.82 -8.05 -0.83
N GLN A 126 12.97 -7.77 0.17
CA GLN A 126 13.27 -6.75 1.19
C GLN A 126 14.57 -7.06 1.93
N LEU A 127 14.74 -8.31 2.37
CA LEU A 127 15.92 -8.74 3.12
C LEU A 127 17.17 -8.68 2.25
N ASP A 128 17.09 -9.12 1.02
CA ASP A 128 18.21 -9.04 0.07
C ASP A 128 18.63 -7.59 -0.20
N LEU A 129 17.69 -6.70 -0.46
CA LEU A 129 17.98 -5.28 -0.68
C LEU A 129 18.53 -4.63 0.57
N ALA A 130 17.99 -4.92 1.75
CA ALA A 130 18.50 -4.42 3.01
C ALA A 130 19.99 -4.81 3.20
N LYS A 131 20.33 -6.08 2.94
CA LYS A 131 21.69 -6.57 2.99
C LYS A 131 22.61 -5.88 1.98
N GLN A 132 22.14 -5.70 0.73
CA GLN A 132 22.89 -4.98 -0.32
C GLN A 132 23.15 -3.51 0.07
N CYS A 133 22.22 -2.88 0.80
CA CYS A 133 22.37 -1.54 1.33
C CYS A 133 23.25 -1.46 2.60
N GLY A 134 23.82 -2.58 3.05
CA GLY A 134 24.68 -2.62 4.25
C GLY A 134 23.91 -2.59 5.57
N LEU A 135 22.60 -2.81 5.55
CA LEU A 135 21.80 -2.92 6.78
C LEU A 135 22.05 -4.28 7.45
N ILE A 136 22.05 -4.27 8.77
CA ILE A 136 22.06 -5.51 9.56
C ILE A 136 20.66 -6.08 9.55
N ILE A 137 20.52 -7.30 9.01
CA ILE A 137 19.26 -8.05 9.04
C ILE A 137 19.33 -9.12 10.14
N PRO A 138 18.20 -9.43 10.80
CA PRO A 138 18.13 -10.56 11.71
C PRO A 138 18.30 -11.87 10.94
N GLU A 139 18.79 -12.91 11.61
CA GLU A 139 18.74 -14.26 11.05
C GLU A 139 17.30 -14.63 10.78
N THR A 140 17.03 -15.08 9.57
CA THR A 140 15.66 -15.27 9.06
C THR A 140 15.58 -16.56 8.28
N LEU A 141 14.60 -17.38 8.60
CA LEU A 141 14.22 -18.56 7.85
C LEU A 141 12.85 -18.34 7.22
N ILE A 142 12.72 -18.63 5.93
CA ILE A 142 11.45 -18.71 5.22
C ILE A 142 11.33 -20.14 4.71
N THR A 143 10.39 -20.90 5.22
CA THR A 143 10.28 -22.32 4.91
C THR A 143 8.82 -22.78 4.93
N THR A 144 8.55 -23.82 4.16
CA THR A 144 7.32 -24.61 4.23
C THR A 144 7.59 -26.02 4.79
N ILE A 145 8.82 -26.26 5.29
CA ILE A 145 9.27 -27.55 5.82
C ILE A 145 9.30 -27.45 7.34
N PRO A 146 8.40 -28.17 8.05
CA PRO A 146 8.28 -28.10 9.51
C PRO A 146 9.59 -28.41 10.25
N GLU A 147 10.31 -29.42 9.80
CA GLU A 147 11.57 -29.87 10.43
C GLU A 147 12.64 -28.76 10.38
N HIS A 148 12.67 -27.96 9.32
CA HIS A 148 13.59 -26.82 9.24
C HIS A 148 13.18 -25.69 10.21
N ALA A 149 11.87 -25.47 10.38
CA ALA A 149 11.38 -24.49 11.37
C ALA A 149 11.73 -24.91 12.79
N GLN A 150 11.60 -26.23 13.12
CA GLN A 150 12.00 -26.76 14.42
C GLN A 150 13.50 -26.64 14.69
N GLN A 151 14.32 -26.96 13.70
CA GLN A 151 15.80 -26.81 13.82
C GLN A 151 16.16 -25.34 14.05
N PHE A 152 15.55 -24.41 13.33
CA PHE A 152 15.78 -23.00 13.50
C PHE A 152 15.35 -22.52 14.89
N TRP A 153 14.19 -22.98 15.37
CA TRP A 153 13.71 -22.68 16.73
C TRP A 153 14.69 -23.16 17.81
N GLN A 154 15.20 -24.39 17.69
CA GLN A 154 16.18 -24.96 18.61
C GLN A 154 17.51 -24.20 18.57
N GLN A 155 18.03 -23.84 17.39
CA GLN A 155 19.25 -23.07 17.23
C GLN A 155 19.18 -21.71 17.90
N HIS A 156 18.01 -21.10 17.96
CA HIS A 156 17.76 -19.81 18.59
C HIS A 156 17.18 -19.89 20.00
N TYR A 157 17.24 -21.09 20.63
CA TYR A 157 16.75 -21.29 22.00
C TYR A 157 15.30 -20.84 22.24
N GLY A 158 14.44 -20.99 21.25
CA GLY A 158 13.04 -20.56 21.29
C GLY A 158 12.82 -19.05 21.24
N GLN A 159 13.88 -18.27 21.04
CA GLN A 159 13.78 -16.80 20.96
C GLN A 159 13.58 -16.33 19.53
N ILE A 160 12.52 -16.80 18.91
CA ILE A 160 12.16 -16.41 17.54
C ILE A 160 10.77 -15.78 17.50
N THR A 161 10.56 -14.97 16.50
CA THR A 161 9.25 -14.43 16.13
C THR A 161 8.88 -14.92 14.75
N TYR A 162 7.60 -15.15 14.49
CA TYR A 162 7.14 -15.60 13.20
C TYR A 162 6.04 -14.72 12.63
N GLN A 163 5.87 -14.81 11.34
CA GLN A 163 4.81 -14.18 10.58
C GLN A 163 4.35 -15.13 9.47
N LEU A 164 3.05 -15.34 9.36
CA LEU A 164 2.49 -16.10 8.24
C LEU A 164 2.56 -15.28 6.95
N SER A 165 3.13 -15.87 5.90
CA SER A 165 3.30 -15.20 4.60
C SER A 165 1.99 -14.95 3.83
N THR A 166 0.89 -15.57 4.27
CA THR A 166 -0.43 -15.42 3.64
C THR A 166 -1.06 -14.04 3.84
N GLN A 167 -0.51 -13.23 4.74
CA GLN A 167 -0.98 -11.87 5.02
C GLN A 167 -0.01 -10.82 4.43
N ALA A 168 0.20 -10.86 3.14
CA ALA A 168 1.16 -10.00 2.46
C ALA A 168 0.92 -8.48 2.66
N PHE A 169 -0.27 -8.07 3.11
CA PHE A 169 -0.66 -6.67 3.29
C PHE A 169 -1.48 -6.40 4.56
N SER A 170 -1.52 -7.32 5.52
CA SER A 170 -2.14 -7.05 6.81
C SER A 170 -1.38 -5.93 7.53
N GLU A 171 -2.09 -4.87 7.91
CA GLU A 171 -1.52 -3.72 8.64
C GLU A 171 -1.03 -4.09 10.04
N THR A 172 -1.52 -5.17 10.59
CA THR A 172 -1.08 -5.77 11.84
C THR A 172 -0.07 -6.87 11.53
N HIS A 173 1.17 -6.49 11.26
CA HIS A 173 2.29 -7.42 11.36
C HIS A 173 2.51 -7.73 12.84
N GLU A 174 1.63 -8.52 13.43
CA GLU A 174 1.91 -9.08 14.74
C GLU A 174 3.02 -10.10 14.59
N PHE A 175 4.24 -9.68 14.95
CA PHE A 175 5.30 -10.62 15.24
C PHE A 175 4.91 -11.32 16.54
N ARG A 176 4.47 -12.57 16.43
CA ARG A 176 4.22 -13.40 17.59
C ARG A 176 5.48 -14.17 17.95
N ARG A 177 5.74 -14.31 19.23
CA ARG A 177 6.73 -15.27 19.69
C ARG A 177 6.20 -16.65 19.36
N LEU A 178 7.01 -17.47 18.69
CA LEU A 178 6.64 -18.83 18.33
C LEU A 178 6.86 -19.74 19.53
N GLU A 179 5.77 -20.29 20.05
CA GLU A 179 5.86 -21.30 21.10
C GLU A 179 5.95 -22.70 20.46
N TRP A 180 6.52 -23.66 21.20
CA TRP A 180 6.78 -25.00 20.70
C TRP A 180 5.50 -25.73 20.28
N GLU A 181 4.43 -25.53 21.00
CA GLU A 181 3.11 -26.12 20.74
C GLU A 181 2.54 -25.66 19.39
N GLU A 182 2.72 -24.39 19.03
CA GLU A 182 2.29 -23.82 17.75
C GLU A 182 3.07 -24.44 16.57
N LEU A 183 4.34 -24.75 16.76
CA LEU A 183 5.16 -25.44 15.77
C LEU A 183 4.62 -26.84 15.44
N LEU A 184 4.10 -27.55 16.44
CA LEU A 184 3.53 -28.89 16.26
C LEU A 184 2.16 -28.86 15.53
N GLU A 185 1.41 -27.76 15.65
CA GLU A 185 0.15 -27.59 14.92
C GLU A 185 0.36 -27.33 13.43
N ILE A 186 1.50 -26.75 13.03
CA ILE A 186 1.87 -26.54 11.64
C ILE A 186 2.12 -27.88 10.91
N GLU A 187 2.52 -28.92 11.63
CA GLU A 187 2.73 -30.27 11.08
C GLU A 187 1.43 -31.00 10.73
N ASN A 188 0.32 -30.65 11.36
CA ASN A 188 -0.98 -31.27 11.15
C ASN A 188 -2.09 -30.23 10.91
N PRO A 189 -2.14 -29.60 9.74
CA PRO A 189 -3.27 -28.75 9.40
C PRO A 189 -4.53 -29.61 9.32
N LYS A 190 -5.48 -29.33 10.25
CA LYS A 190 -6.80 -29.98 10.25
C LYS A 190 -7.62 -29.58 9.05
#